data_12b6f1a8b7f5c682aba1e6c68600a621
#
_entry.id   12b6f1a8b7f5c682aba1e6c68600a621
#
_cell.length_a   1.000
_cell.length_b   1.000
_cell.length_c   1.000
_cell.angle_alpha   90.00
_cell.angle_beta   90.00
_cell.angle_gamma   90.00
#
_symmetry.space_group_name_H-M   'P 1'
#
loop_
_entity.id
_entity.type
_entity.pdbx_description
1 polymer ?
#
loop_
_entity_poly.entity_id
_entity_poly.type
_entity_poly.pdbx_seq_one_letter_code
_entity_poly.pdbx_strand_id
1 'polypeptide(L)'
;MELENDKGIYRITVNTSNNAILIGKGGKSLQSFNRLVKAAVSAEFKKRIGLLIDVNGYKEDRYEKICKMAVRVAKDVRRTKVDATLDPMPADERKAIHNALAKMADISTKSEGEGEGRRLRILYTPGKEIE
;
A
#
# COMPACT_ATOMS: atom_id res chain seq x y z
N MET A 1 -8.63 -3.03 -20.78
CA MET A 1 -8.91 -3.47 -19.39
C MET A 1 -8.44 -4.90 -19.23
N GLU A 2 -7.63 -5.16 -18.24
CA GLU A 2 -7.11 -6.48 -17.96
C GLU A 2 -7.61 -6.97 -16.62
N LEU A 3 -7.93 -8.24 -16.50
CA LEU A 3 -8.39 -8.87 -15.27
C LEU A 3 -7.41 -9.98 -14.87
N GLU A 4 -6.85 -9.85 -13.68
CA GLU A 4 -5.98 -10.86 -13.09
C GLU A 4 -6.57 -11.36 -11.79
N ASN A 5 -6.38 -12.64 -11.51
CA ASN A 5 -6.80 -13.24 -10.25
C ASN A 5 -5.57 -13.86 -9.57
N ASP A 6 -5.18 -13.28 -8.44
CA ASP A 6 -4.07 -13.78 -7.64
C ASP A 6 -4.53 -13.94 -6.19
N LYS A 7 -4.47 -15.18 -5.68
CA LYS A 7 -4.81 -15.52 -4.28
C LYS A 7 -6.20 -15.04 -3.85
N GLY A 8 -7.17 -15.13 -4.73
CA GLY A 8 -8.54 -14.71 -4.44
C GLY A 8 -8.78 -13.22 -4.52
N ILE A 9 -7.80 -12.45 -5.00
CA ILE A 9 -7.94 -11.03 -5.29
C ILE A 9 -7.99 -10.82 -6.78
N TYR A 10 -9.04 -10.16 -7.25
CA TYR A 10 -9.16 -9.80 -8.66
C TYR A 10 -8.53 -8.43 -8.88
N ARG A 11 -7.58 -8.35 -9.80
CA ARG A 11 -6.92 -7.11 -10.16
C ARG A 11 -7.39 -6.68 -11.55
N ILE A 12 -7.93 -5.47 -11.62
CA ILE A 12 -8.38 -4.89 -12.89
C ILE A 12 -7.47 -3.70 -13.20
N THR A 13 -6.78 -3.77 -14.35
CA THR A 13 -5.94 -2.67 -14.82
C THR A 13 -6.68 -1.90 -15.91
N VAL A 14 -6.84 -0.61 -15.71
CA VAL A 14 -7.50 0.28 -16.67
C VAL A 14 -6.44 1.20 -17.28
N ASN A 15 -6.32 1.17 -18.60
CA ASN A 15 -5.41 2.04 -19.34
C ASN A 15 -6.19 3.20 -19.95
N THR A 16 -5.77 4.43 -19.64
CA THR A 16 -6.45 5.64 -20.11
C THR A 16 -5.46 6.78 -20.34
N SER A 17 -5.79 7.69 -21.25
CA SER A 17 -5.01 8.90 -21.48
C SER A 17 -5.27 9.98 -20.42
N ASN A 18 -6.32 9.85 -19.63
CA ASN A 18 -6.72 10.83 -18.60
C ASN A 18 -6.50 10.30 -17.17
N ASN A 19 -5.42 9.56 -16.96
CA ASN A 19 -5.14 8.94 -15.68
C ASN A 19 -5.01 9.95 -14.52
N ALA A 20 -4.56 11.19 -14.79
CA ALA A 20 -4.44 12.21 -13.76
C ALA A 20 -5.79 12.57 -13.15
N ILE A 21 -6.85 12.60 -13.94
CA ILE A 21 -8.21 12.87 -13.45
C ILE A 21 -8.76 11.64 -12.71
N LEU A 22 -8.57 10.45 -13.27
CA LEU A 22 -9.10 9.22 -12.72
C LEU A 22 -8.42 8.81 -11.41
N ILE A 23 -7.10 8.98 -11.32
CA ILE A 23 -6.32 8.66 -10.12
C ILE A 23 -6.54 9.72 -9.04
N GLY A 24 -6.57 11.01 -9.43
CA GLY A 24 -6.68 12.13 -8.50
C GLY A 24 -5.39 12.38 -7.72
N LYS A 25 -5.42 13.38 -6.85
CA LYS A 25 -4.28 13.77 -6.04
C LYS A 25 -3.95 12.68 -5.01
N GLY A 26 -2.74 12.14 -5.08
CA GLY A 26 -2.29 11.09 -4.17
C GLY A 26 -3.04 9.76 -4.34
N GLY A 27 -3.70 9.56 -5.46
CA GLY A 27 -4.46 8.34 -5.74
C GLY A 27 -5.83 8.27 -5.07
N LYS A 28 -6.33 9.38 -4.52
CA LYS A 28 -7.59 9.39 -3.76
C LYS A 28 -8.81 9.01 -4.59
N SER A 29 -8.92 9.49 -5.83
CA SER A 29 -10.03 9.15 -6.71
C SER A 29 -10.03 7.68 -7.07
N LEU A 30 -8.86 7.11 -7.38
CA LEU A 30 -8.72 5.69 -7.65
C LEU A 30 -9.08 4.85 -6.43
N GLN A 31 -8.66 5.25 -5.25
CA GLN A 31 -8.97 4.56 -4.01
C GLN A 31 -10.48 4.56 -3.72
N SER A 32 -11.15 5.71 -3.91
CA SER A 32 -12.58 5.81 -3.73
C SER A 32 -13.35 4.95 -4.73
N PHE A 33 -12.90 4.92 -5.98
CA PHE A 33 -13.48 4.10 -7.03
C PHE A 33 -13.34 2.60 -6.71
N ASN A 34 -12.17 2.18 -6.22
CA ASN A 34 -11.94 0.81 -5.78
C ASN A 34 -12.91 0.40 -4.67
N ARG A 35 -13.12 1.26 -3.69
CA ARG A 35 -14.03 1.00 -2.58
C ARG A 35 -15.47 0.85 -3.06
N LEU A 36 -15.90 1.73 -3.97
CA LEU A 36 -17.26 1.72 -4.49
C LEU A 36 -17.55 0.46 -5.29
N VAL A 37 -16.66 0.10 -6.21
CA VAL A 37 -16.81 -1.09 -7.06
C VAL A 37 -16.78 -2.35 -6.20
N LYS A 38 -15.87 -2.43 -5.23
CA LYS A 38 -15.79 -3.57 -4.31
C LYS A 38 -17.07 -3.75 -3.51
N ALA A 39 -17.64 -2.66 -3.00
CA ALA A 39 -18.90 -2.69 -2.26
C ALA A 39 -20.06 -3.16 -3.15
N ALA A 40 -20.14 -2.65 -4.38
CA ALA A 40 -21.18 -3.03 -5.33
C ALA A 40 -21.11 -4.51 -5.71
N VAL A 41 -19.91 -5.01 -6.02
CA VAL A 41 -19.70 -6.42 -6.37
C VAL A 41 -20.00 -7.33 -5.19
N SER A 42 -19.55 -6.97 -3.99
CA SER A 42 -19.81 -7.75 -2.78
C SER A 42 -21.31 -7.82 -2.44
N ALA A 43 -22.05 -6.72 -2.65
CA ALA A 43 -23.48 -6.69 -2.43
C ALA A 43 -24.23 -7.59 -3.42
N GLU A 44 -23.83 -7.57 -4.70
CA GLU A 44 -24.45 -8.39 -5.75
C GLU A 44 -24.26 -9.88 -5.49
N PHE A 45 -23.09 -10.32 -5.13
CA PHE A 45 -22.77 -11.72 -4.90
C PHE A 45 -22.95 -12.17 -3.45
N LYS A 46 -23.35 -11.27 -2.57
CA LYS A 46 -23.55 -11.55 -1.14
C LYS A 46 -22.36 -12.21 -0.46
N LYS A 47 -21.17 -11.94 -0.96
CA LYS A 47 -19.91 -12.43 -0.37
C LYS A 47 -18.80 -11.41 -0.56
N ARG A 48 -17.81 -11.49 0.33
CA ARG A 48 -16.65 -10.60 0.26
C ARG A 48 -15.70 -11.04 -0.86
N ILE A 49 -15.44 -10.15 -1.80
CA ILE A 49 -14.53 -10.39 -2.91
C ILE A 49 -13.38 -9.39 -2.81
N GLY A 50 -12.15 -9.88 -2.92
CA GLY A 50 -10.98 -9.02 -3.05
C GLY A 50 -10.93 -8.45 -4.47
N LEU A 51 -10.92 -7.14 -4.58
CA LEU A 51 -10.88 -6.45 -5.86
C LEU A 51 -9.93 -5.27 -5.79
N LEU A 52 -9.03 -5.16 -6.76
CA LEU A 52 -8.12 -4.03 -6.90
C LEU A 52 -8.22 -3.50 -8.33
N ILE A 53 -8.51 -2.21 -8.47
CA ILE A 53 -8.52 -1.53 -9.76
C ILE A 53 -7.27 -0.65 -9.84
N ASP A 54 -6.49 -0.82 -10.90
CA ASP A 54 -5.30 -0.03 -11.16
C ASP A 54 -5.43 0.69 -12.50
N VAL A 55 -4.83 1.88 -12.58
CA VAL A 55 -4.85 2.71 -13.77
C VAL A 55 -3.44 2.87 -14.30
N ASN A 56 -3.19 2.38 -15.53
CA ASN A 56 -1.89 2.48 -16.22
C ASN A 56 -0.70 1.96 -15.41
N GLY A 57 -0.90 0.95 -14.55
CA GLY A 57 0.15 0.43 -13.69
C GLY A 57 0.52 1.36 -12.54
N TYR A 58 -0.34 2.34 -12.21
CA TYR A 58 -0.06 3.34 -11.18
C TYR A 58 0.28 2.71 -9.83
N LYS A 59 -0.48 1.72 -9.39
CA LYS A 59 -0.26 1.08 -8.09
C LYS A 59 1.07 0.34 -8.03
N GLU A 60 1.43 -0.35 -9.10
CA GLU A 60 2.70 -1.06 -9.18
C GLU A 60 3.89 -0.09 -9.10
N ASP A 61 3.85 0.99 -9.89
CA ASP A 61 4.86 2.05 -9.84
C ASP A 61 4.91 2.72 -8.46
N ARG A 62 3.75 2.97 -7.89
CA ARG A 62 3.64 3.57 -6.55
C ARG A 62 4.25 2.68 -5.49
N TYR A 63 3.97 1.37 -5.53
CA TYR A 63 4.55 0.41 -4.57
C TYR A 63 6.07 0.39 -4.67
N GLU A 64 6.61 0.38 -5.89
CA GLU A 64 8.06 0.41 -6.09
C GLU A 64 8.68 1.66 -5.46
N LYS A 65 8.11 2.83 -5.73
CA LYS A 65 8.62 4.09 -5.19
C LYS A 65 8.55 4.16 -3.67
N ILE A 66 7.42 3.80 -3.07
CA ILE A 66 7.27 3.87 -1.62
C ILE A 66 8.13 2.83 -0.91
N CYS A 67 8.30 1.65 -1.49
CA CYS A 67 9.15 0.63 -0.90
C CYS A 67 10.62 1.04 -0.94
N LYS A 68 11.09 1.65 -2.04
CA LYS A 68 12.46 2.19 -2.12
C LYS A 68 12.68 3.29 -1.10
N MET A 69 11.73 4.20 -0.96
CA MET A 69 11.79 5.26 0.04
C MET A 69 11.84 4.68 1.46
N ALA A 70 10.97 3.72 1.74
CA ALA A 70 10.87 3.10 3.06
C ALA A 70 12.16 2.34 3.44
N VAL A 71 12.77 1.63 2.50
CA VAL A 71 14.05 0.95 2.72
C VAL A 71 15.15 1.96 3.07
N ARG A 72 15.17 3.09 2.38
CA ARG A 72 16.14 4.17 2.66
C ARG A 72 15.94 4.71 4.08
N VAL A 73 14.69 5.01 4.44
CA VAL A 73 14.36 5.49 5.79
C VAL A 73 14.71 4.45 6.84
N ALA A 74 14.41 3.16 6.58
CA ALA A 74 14.73 2.08 7.49
C ALA A 74 16.24 1.93 7.74
N LYS A 75 17.05 2.10 6.71
CA LYS A 75 18.52 2.10 6.85
C LYS A 75 18.98 3.24 7.75
N ASP A 76 18.38 4.42 7.61
CA ASP A 76 18.67 5.55 8.48
C ASP A 76 18.23 5.29 9.92
N VAL A 77 17.04 4.72 10.12
CA VAL A 77 16.56 4.32 11.45
C VAL A 77 17.54 3.35 12.12
N ARG A 78 18.00 2.35 11.36
CA ARG A 78 18.97 1.37 11.88
C ARG A 78 20.31 2.03 12.24
N ARG A 79 20.75 2.98 11.43
CA ARG A 79 22.01 3.69 11.64
C ARG A 79 21.94 4.65 12.85
N THR A 80 20.87 5.43 12.94
CA THR A 80 20.70 6.44 13.97
C THR A 80 20.04 5.92 15.25
N LYS A 81 19.38 4.76 15.19
CA LYS A 81 18.62 4.15 16.28
C LYS A 81 17.45 5.01 16.74
N VAL A 82 16.93 5.82 15.84
CA VAL A 82 15.78 6.71 16.09
C VAL A 82 14.63 6.29 15.16
N ASP A 83 13.45 6.05 15.74
CA ASP A 83 12.26 5.67 14.98
C ASP A 83 11.85 6.78 14.02
N ALA A 84 11.24 6.40 12.91
CA ALA A 84 10.72 7.34 11.92
C ALA A 84 9.24 7.09 11.67
N THR A 85 8.50 8.16 11.37
CA THR A 85 7.08 8.09 11.02
C THR A 85 6.92 8.53 9.58
N LEU A 86 6.25 7.71 8.77
CA LEU A 86 5.98 8.03 7.37
C LEU A 86 4.69 8.85 7.25
N ASP A 87 4.50 9.50 6.12
CA ASP A 87 3.27 10.22 5.82
C ASP A 87 2.08 9.25 5.76
N PRO A 88 0.86 9.72 6.04
CA PRO A 88 -0.33 8.89 5.93
C PRO A 88 -0.47 8.27 4.54
N MET A 89 -0.86 7.02 4.49
CA MET A 89 -1.03 6.29 3.25
C MET A 89 -2.09 5.19 3.38
N PRO A 90 -2.67 4.71 2.26
CA PRO A 90 -3.65 3.64 2.29
C PRO A 90 -3.11 2.33 2.86
N ALA A 91 -4.02 1.47 3.31
CA ALA A 91 -3.66 0.19 3.91
C ALA A 91 -2.85 -0.71 2.98
N ASP A 92 -3.16 -0.71 1.69
CA ASP A 92 -2.44 -1.51 0.69
C ASP A 92 -0.97 -1.08 0.57
N GLU A 93 -0.71 0.23 0.62
CA GLU A 93 0.65 0.77 0.57
C GLU A 93 1.41 0.48 1.87
N ARG A 94 0.75 0.62 3.01
CA ARG A 94 1.36 0.27 4.31
C ARG A 94 1.73 -1.20 4.36
N LYS A 95 0.89 -2.08 3.82
CA LYS A 95 1.17 -3.51 3.73
C LYS A 95 2.36 -3.80 2.83
N ALA A 96 2.46 -3.13 1.68
CA ALA A 96 3.60 -3.28 0.77
C ALA A 96 4.91 -2.92 1.46
N ILE A 97 4.94 -1.81 2.21
CA ILE A 97 6.11 -1.40 2.98
C ILE A 97 6.44 -2.40 4.08
N HIS A 98 5.44 -2.84 4.84
CA HIS A 98 5.64 -3.84 5.89
C HIS A 98 6.30 -5.10 5.33
N ASN A 99 5.81 -5.60 4.21
CA ASN A 99 6.39 -6.78 3.55
C ASN A 99 7.82 -6.53 3.06
N ALA A 100 8.09 -5.34 2.53
CA ALA A 100 9.43 -4.98 2.05
C ALA A 100 10.44 -4.89 3.19
N LEU A 101 10.04 -4.46 4.38
CA LEU A 101 10.91 -4.29 5.54
C LEU A 101 10.94 -5.50 6.48
N ALA A 102 10.07 -6.49 6.28
CA ALA A 102 9.96 -7.65 7.16
C ALA A 102 11.27 -8.45 7.26
N LYS A 103 12.07 -8.43 6.20
CA LYS A 103 13.35 -9.14 6.14
C LYS A 103 14.56 -8.32 6.56
N MET A 104 14.35 -7.09 7.01
CA MET A 104 15.46 -6.24 7.48
C MET A 104 15.74 -6.51 8.96
N ALA A 105 17.02 -6.74 9.28
CA ALA A 105 17.44 -6.93 10.67
C ALA A 105 17.26 -5.63 11.45
N ASP A 106 16.90 -5.74 12.71
CA ASP A 106 16.73 -4.63 13.67
C ASP A 106 15.64 -3.62 13.31
N ILE A 107 14.80 -3.93 12.31
CA ILE A 107 13.73 -3.03 11.86
C ILE A 107 12.37 -3.73 11.97
N SER A 108 11.40 -3.03 12.54
CA SER A 108 10.00 -3.45 12.54
C SER A 108 9.10 -2.28 12.12
N THR A 109 7.84 -2.58 11.85
CA THR A 109 6.87 -1.57 11.41
C THR A 109 5.60 -1.69 12.24
N LYS A 110 4.93 -0.55 12.45
CA LYS A 110 3.65 -0.49 13.15
C LYS A 110 2.76 0.57 12.53
N SER A 111 1.51 0.21 12.23
CA SER A 111 0.51 1.18 11.78
C SER A 111 -0.10 1.91 12.96
N GLU A 112 -0.23 3.23 12.87
CA GLU A 112 -0.80 4.08 13.90
C GLU A 112 -1.81 5.06 13.30
N GLY A 113 -2.76 5.52 14.10
CA GLY A 113 -3.77 6.47 13.68
C GLY A 113 -5.05 5.83 13.19
N GLU A 114 -5.99 6.65 12.74
CA GLU A 114 -7.30 6.23 12.28
C GLU A 114 -7.67 6.89 10.96
N GLY A 115 -8.50 6.18 10.16
CA GLY A 115 -9.03 6.69 8.91
C GLY A 115 -7.95 7.08 7.91
N GLU A 116 -8.12 8.21 7.26
CA GLU A 116 -7.17 8.72 6.25
C GLU A 116 -5.85 9.19 6.85
N GLY A 117 -5.82 9.46 8.16
CA GLY A 117 -4.60 9.84 8.86
C GLY A 117 -3.74 8.68 9.32
N ARG A 118 -4.17 7.44 9.05
CA ARG A 118 -3.42 6.26 9.49
C ARG A 118 -2.11 6.14 8.73
N ARG A 119 -1.03 5.98 9.47
CA ARG A 119 0.34 6.00 8.95
C ARG A 119 1.16 4.85 9.50
N LEU A 120 2.29 4.60 8.86
CA LEU A 120 3.24 3.57 9.27
C LEU A 120 4.40 4.19 10.02
N ARG A 121 4.79 3.55 11.10
CA ARG A 121 5.96 3.91 11.85
C ARG A 121 7.03 2.85 11.67
N ILE A 122 8.26 3.27 11.39
CA ILE A 122 9.42 2.38 11.25
C ILE A 122 10.17 2.42 12.56
N LEU A 123 10.29 1.28 13.21
CA LEU A 123 10.84 1.17 14.56
C LEU A 123 12.22 0.52 14.55
N TYR A 124 13.13 1.07 15.35
CA TYR A 124 14.37 0.39 15.65
C TYR A 124 14.11 -0.71 16.69
N THR A 125 14.34 -1.94 16.30
CA THR A 125 14.06 -3.11 17.13
C THR A 125 15.31 -3.98 17.16
N PRO A 126 16.29 -3.70 18.05
CA PRO A 126 17.52 -4.46 18.10
C PRO A 126 17.26 -5.92 18.47
N GLY A 127 17.94 -6.81 17.77
CA GLY A 127 17.80 -8.25 17.98
C GLY A 127 16.60 -8.90 17.32
N LYS A 128 15.86 -8.16 16.47
CA LYS A 128 14.76 -8.76 15.70
C LYS A 128 15.32 -9.78 14.72
N GLU A 129 14.75 -11.00 14.75
CA GLU A 129 15.11 -12.04 13.79
C GLU A 129 14.52 -11.78 12.42
N ILE A 130 15.23 -12.22 11.38
CA ILE A 130 14.76 -12.10 9.99
C ILE A 130 13.76 -13.23 9.74
N GLU A 131 12.57 -12.87 9.32
CA GLU A 131 11.52 -13.82 8.95
C GLU A 131 11.75 -14.44 7.57
#